data_2aeac985d703d3e6dc77b078e13ac8a4
#
_entry.id   2aeac985d703d3e6dc77b078e13ac8a4
#
_cell.length_a   1.000
_cell.length_b   1.000
_cell.length_c   1.000
_cell.angle_alpha   90.00
_cell.angle_beta   90.00
_cell.angle_gamma   90.00
#
_symmetry.space_group_name_H-M   'P 1'
#
loop_
_entity.id
_entity.type
_entity.pdbx_description
1 polymer ?
#
loop_
_entity_poly.entity_id
_entity_poly.type
_entity_poly.pdbx_seq_one_letter_code
_entity_poly.pdbx_strand_id
1 'polypeptide(L)'
;MALKVGIVAGEASGDTLGAAFIAAVRAREPGAQFFGVAGPKMIAAGCEAWESAETLAVMGVTEVLRHLPRLWRLRRRLEARFREARPDVFVGIDAPEFNLGLGRRLKGAMRTVQYVSPQVWAWRQGRVRSIGASCDLVLCLLPFERRFYDEHQVPAVFVGHPLADRIPLEVDRDAARRALSLPAGATVVAVLPGSRLGEVARLGED
;
A
#
# COMPACT_ATOMS: atom_id res chain seq x y z
N MET A 1 21.13 -17.03 -1.40
CA MET A 1 19.79 -17.31 -0.76
C MET A 1 18.75 -16.47 -1.47
N ALA A 2 17.54 -16.99 -1.68
CA ALA A 2 16.46 -16.22 -2.28
C ALA A 2 15.98 -15.14 -1.29
N LEU A 3 15.73 -13.92 -1.79
CA LEU A 3 15.20 -12.80 -1.01
C LEU A 3 13.80 -13.15 -0.47
N LYS A 4 13.59 -12.99 0.83
CA LYS A 4 12.30 -13.21 1.50
C LYS A 4 11.71 -11.88 1.95
N VAL A 5 10.52 -11.57 1.48
CA VAL A 5 9.82 -10.31 1.74
C VAL A 5 8.52 -10.58 2.48
N GLY A 6 8.43 -10.13 3.72
CA GLY A 6 7.17 -10.04 4.45
C GLY A 6 6.42 -8.78 3.98
N ILE A 7 5.16 -8.91 3.55
CA ILE A 7 4.44 -7.78 2.94
C ILE A 7 3.02 -7.66 3.51
N VAL A 8 2.58 -6.44 3.75
CA VAL A 8 1.22 -6.16 4.25
C VAL A 8 0.59 -5.01 3.49
N ALA A 9 -0.48 -5.29 2.75
CA ALA A 9 -1.33 -4.30 2.10
C ALA A 9 -2.73 -4.29 2.74
N GLY A 10 -3.31 -3.13 2.94
CA GLY A 10 -4.55 -2.98 3.70
C GLY A 10 -5.82 -2.70 2.89
N GLU A 11 -5.71 -2.37 1.61
CA GLU A 11 -6.82 -1.94 0.76
C GLU A 11 -6.55 -2.29 -0.72
N ALA A 12 -7.56 -2.13 -1.57
CA ALA A 12 -7.43 -2.38 -3.02
C ALA A 12 -6.35 -1.50 -3.70
N SER A 13 -6.14 -0.27 -3.22
CA SER A 13 -5.05 0.61 -3.63
C SER A 13 -3.68 0.03 -3.27
N GLY A 14 -3.54 -0.41 -2.01
CA GLY A 14 -2.34 -1.07 -1.51
C GLY A 14 -2.06 -2.39 -2.23
N ASP A 15 -3.09 -3.17 -2.55
CA ASP A 15 -2.97 -4.41 -3.34
C ASP A 15 -2.43 -4.14 -4.75
N THR A 16 -2.90 -3.06 -5.38
CA THR A 16 -2.40 -2.64 -6.70
C THR A 16 -0.93 -2.22 -6.66
N LEU A 17 -0.55 -1.43 -5.66
CA LEU A 17 0.84 -1.01 -5.44
C LEU A 17 1.73 -2.20 -5.08
N GLY A 18 1.23 -3.12 -4.26
CA GLY A 18 1.92 -4.33 -3.85
C GLY A 18 2.19 -5.27 -5.02
N ALA A 19 1.23 -5.45 -5.91
CA ALA A 19 1.42 -6.25 -7.11
C ALA A 19 2.50 -5.66 -8.03
N ALA A 20 2.51 -4.34 -8.22
CA ALA A 20 3.54 -3.65 -8.99
C ALA A 20 4.92 -3.77 -8.33
N PHE A 21 4.99 -3.64 -7.00
CA PHE A 21 6.22 -3.84 -6.22
C PHE A 21 6.76 -5.26 -6.37
N ILE A 22 5.93 -6.28 -6.24
CA ILE A 22 6.30 -7.69 -6.41
C ILE A 22 6.85 -7.93 -7.81
N ALA A 23 6.17 -7.43 -8.85
CA ALA A 23 6.63 -7.57 -10.23
C ALA A 23 7.99 -6.90 -10.46
N ALA A 24 8.20 -5.69 -9.92
CA ALA A 24 9.46 -4.96 -10.05
C ALA A 24 10.63 -5.64 -9.32
N VAL A 25 10.38 -6.21 -8.15
CA VAL A 25 11.41 -6.97 -7.41
C VAL A 25 11.74 -8.27 -8.13
N ARG A 26 10.73 -9.03 -8.58
CA ARG A 26 10.96 -10.28 -9.33
C ARG A 26 11.67 -10.10 -10.64
N ALA A 27 11.50 -8.97 -11.29
CA ALA A 27 12.26 -8.66 -12.51
C ALA A 27 13.78 -8.59 -12.26
N ARG A 28 14.20 -8.28 -11.02
CA ARG A 28 15.60 -8.20 -10.59
C ARG A 28 16.06 -9.44 -9.83
N GLU A 29 15.17 -10.01 -9.05
CA GLU A 29 15.39 -11.17 -8.17
C GLU A 29 14.29 -12.22 -8.44
N PRO A 30 14.40 -13.02 -9.50
CA PRO A 30 13.35 -13.97 -9.91
C PRO A 30 12.98 -15.00 -8.85
N GLY A 31 13.91 -15.32 -7.94
CA GLY A 31 13.69 -16.24 -6.83
C GLY A 31 13.08 -15.63 -5.58
N ALA A 32 12.74 -14.32 -5.59
CA ALA A 32 12.19 -13.64 -4.42
C ALA A 32 10.84 -14.23 -4.00
N GLN A 33 10.69 -14.45 -2.70
CA GLN A 33 9.49 -14.98 -2.05
C GLN A 33 8.76 -13.86 -1.32
N PHE A 34 7.42 -13.80 -1.49
CA PHE A 34 6.57 -12.79 -0.87
C PHE A 34 5.46 -13.48 -0.08
N PHE A 35 5.23 -13.04 1.15
CA PHE A 35 4.20 -13.60 2.01
C PHE A 35 3.68 -12.59 3.03
N GLY A 36 2.40 -12.70 3.38
CA GLY A 36 1.79 -11.84 4.39
C GLY A 36 0.33 -11.51 4.13
N VAL A 37 -0.03 -10.24 4.20
CA VAL A 37 -1.42 -9.78 3.94
C VAL A 37 -1.51 -9.24 2.52
N ALA A 38 -2.31 -9.88 1.69
CA ALA A 38 -2.37 -9.62 0.26
C ALA A 38 -3.80 -9.64 -0.26
N GLY A 39 -4.04 -8.86 -1.31
CA GLY A 39 -5.26 -8.93 -2.10
C GLY A 39 -5.07 -9.76 -3.38
N PRO A 40 -6.12 -9.85 -4.22
CA PRO A 40 -6.12 -10.70 -5.41
C PRO A 40 -4.99 -10.40 -6.40
N LYS A 41 -4.62 -9.11 -6.55
CA LYS A 41 -3.57 -8.69 -7.49
C LYS A 41 -2.18 -9.11 -7.02
N MET A 42 -1.89 -8.97 -5.72
CA MET A 42 -0.63 -9.44 -5.14
C MET A 42 -0.53 -10.97 -5.18
N ILE A 43 -1.63 -11.69 -4.93
CA ILE A 43 -1.69 -13.16 -5.06
C ILE A 43 -1.40 -13.56 -6.52
N ALA A 44 -2.03 -12.91 -7.49
CA ALA A 44 -1.77 -13.15 -8.92
C ALA A 44 -0.31 -12.83 -9.30
N ALA A 45 0.33 -11.85 -8.63
CA ALA A 45 1.74 -11.55 -8.77
C ALA A 45 2.67 -12.54 -8.04
N GLY A 46 2.10 -13.52 -7.32
CA GLY A 46 2.80 -14.63 -6.65
C GLY A 46 3.12 -14.39 -5.18
N CYS A 47 2.34 -13.59 -4.48
CA CYS A 47 2.41 -13.48 -3.02
C CYS A 47 1.65 -14.63 -2.35
N GLU A 48 2.26 -15.28 -1.36
CA GLU A 48 1.56 -16.19 -0.46
C GLU A 48 0.74 -15.39 0.55
N ALA A 49 -0.59 -15.41 0.40
CA ALA A 49 -1.47 -14.69 1.32
C ALA A 49 -1.68 -15.49 2.61
N TRP A 50 -1.23 -14.96 3.73
CA TRP A 50 -1.55 -15.48 5.06
C TRP A 50 -2.89 -14.98 5.58
N GLU A 51 -3.27 -13.77 5.18
CA GLU A 51 -4.53 -13.10 5.49
C GLU A 51 -4.96 -12.27 4.28
N SER A 52 -6.27 -12.09 4.12
CA SER A 52 -6.80 -11.22 3.06
C SER A 52 -6.61 -9.74 3.39
N ALA A 53 -6.28 -8.93 2.39
CA ALA A 53 -6.23 -7.47 2.50
C ALA A 53 -7.58 -6.87 2.93
N GLU A 54 -8.71 -7.52 2.59
CA GLU A 54 -10.06 -7.12 3.01
C GLU A 54 -10.21 -7.12 4.53
N THR A 55 -9.44 -7.94 5.25
CA THR A 55 -9.45 -7.95 6.72
C THR A 55 -9.02 -6.61 7.32
N LEU A 56 -8.20 -5.84 6.62
CA LEU A 56 -7.77 -4.49 6.99
C LEU A 56 -8.63 -3.39 6.37
N ALA A 57 -9.30 -3.67 5.24
CA ALA A 57 -10.11 -2.70 4.50
C ALA A 57 -11.48 -2.39 5.15
N VAL A 58 -11.96 -3.24 6.05
CA VAL A 58 -13.29 -3.12 6.72
C VAL A 58 -13.40 -1.92 7.67
N MET A 59 -12.42 -1.02 7.69
CA MET A 59 -12.35 0.07 8.67
C MET A 59 -12.76 1.42 8.11
N GLY A 60 -14.05 1.67 8.10
CA GLY A 60 -14.57 3.04 8.10
C GLY A 60 -14.23 3.75 9.43
N VAL A 61 -14.08 5.07 9.39
CA VAL A 61 -13.64 5.90 10.55
C VAL A 61 -14.52 5.70 11.80
N THR A 62 -15.80 5.38 11.63
CA THR A 62 -16.75 5.14 12.72
C THR A 62 -16.73 3.71 13.29
N GLU A 63 -16.22 2.74 12.53
CA GLU A 63 -16.14 1.33 12.96
C GLU A 63 -14.82 0.97 13.64
N VAL A 64 -13.82 1.84 13.53
CA VAL A 64 -12.46 1.61 14.06
C VAL A 64 -12.48 1.18 15.53
N LEU A 65 -13.31 1.83 16.37
CA LEU A 65 -13.37 1.54 17.82
C LEU A 65 -13.87 0.12 18.13
N ARG A 66 -14.82 -0.41 17.37
CA ARG A 66 -15.35 -1.78 17.55
C ARG A 66 -14.38 -2.85 17.07
N HIS A 67 -13.51 -2.52 16.12
CA HIS A 67 -12.58 -3.46 15.50
C HIS A 67 -11.15 -3.42 16.08
N LEU A 68 -10.83 -2.46 16.96
CA LEU A 68 -9.51 -2.36 17.60
C LEU A 68 -8.98 -3.67 18.21
N PRO A 69 -9.79 -4.48 18.97
CA PRO A 69 -9.29 -5.73 19.52
C PRO A 69 -8.93 -6.78 18.45
N ARG A 70 -9.71 -6.79 17.32
CA ARG A 70 -9.44 -7.70 16.20
C ARG A 70 -8.14 -7.33 15.50
N LEU A 71 -7.93 -6.04 15.26
CA LEU A 71 -6.70 -5.54 14.65
C LEU A 71 -5.47 -5.78 15.52
N TRP A 72 -5.61 -5.55 16.80
CA TRP A 72 -4.51 -5.78 17.74
C TRP A 72 -4.14 -7.28 17.78
N ARG A 73 -5.14 -8.18 17.78
CA ARG A 73 -4.92 -9.63 17.68
C ARG A 73 -4.27 -10.01 16.35
N LEU A 74 -4.76 -9.47 15.23
CA LEU A 74 -4.16 -9.68 13.91
C LEU A 74 -2.71 -9.21 13.88
N ARG A 75 -2.42 -8.01 14.38
CA ARG A 75 -1.06 -7.47 14.44
C ARG A 75 -0.13 -8.37 15.26
N ARG A 76 -0.58 -8.89 16.39
CA ARG A 76 0.21 -9.84 17.20
C ARG A 76 0.46 -11.17 16.50
N ARG A 77 -0.55 -11.71 15.81
CA ARG A 77 -0.37 -12.93 15.02
C ARG A 77 0.63 -12.74 13.89
N LEU A 78 0.52 -11.64 13.17
CA LEU A 78 1.45 -11.31 12.08
C LEU A 78 2.87 -11.07 12.60
N GLU A 79 3.03 -10.35 13.72
CA GLU A 79 4.34 -10.19 14.38
C GLU A 79 4.99 -11.53 14.69
N ALA A 80 4.27 -12.45 15.35
CA ALA A 80 4.78 -13.76 15.69
C ALA A 80 5.18 -14.56 14.43
N ARG A 81 4.31 -14.54 13.41
CA ARG A 81 4.53 -15.28 12.17
C ARG A 81 5.68 -14.72 11.34
N PHE A 82 5.86 -13.40 11.28
CA PHE A 82 7.03 -12.79 10.62
C PHE A 82 8.33 -13.07 11.38
N ARG A 83 8.32 -13.09 12.73
CA ARG A 83 9.49 -13.46 13.52
C ARG A 83 9.89 -14.92 13.32
N GLU A 84 8.93 -15.83 13.13
CA GLU A 84 9.17 -17.24 12.81
C GLU A 84 9.69 -17.43 11.38
N ALA A 85 9.04 -16.79 10.38
CA ALA A 85 9.39 -16.90 8.97
C ALA A 85 10.72 -16.21 8.61
N ARG A 86 11.17 -15.24 9.45
CA ARG A 86 12.43 -14.48 9.31
C ARG A 86 12.62 -13.91 7.89
N PRO A 87 11.74 -13.05 7.40
CA PRO A 87 12.01 -12.37 6.14
C PRO A 87 13.23 -11.45 6.26
N ASP A 88 13.92 -11.22 5.14
CA ASP A 88 15.03 -10.27 5.07
C ASP A 88 14.53 -8.84 5.25
N VAL A 89 13.30 -8.57 4.80
CA VAL A 89 12.66 -7.26 4.90
C VAL A 89 11.15 -7.40 5.09
N PHE A 90 10.59 -6.55 5.95
CA PHE A 90 9.16 -6.30 6.08
C PHE A 90 8.79 -5.03 5.31
N VAL A 91 7.74 -5.10 4.47
CA VAL A 91 7.21 -3.97 3.69
C VAL A 91 5.75 -3.75 4.04
N GLY A 92 5.46 -2.65 4.72
CA GLY A 92 4.09 -2.17 4.92
C GLY A 92 3.67 -1.25 3.78
N ILE A 93 2.59 -1.57 3.07
CA ILE A 93 2.08 -0.77 1.96
C ILE A 93 0.84 -0.03 2.40
N ASP A 94 0.90 1.31 2.33
CA ASP A 94 -0.19 2.18 2.78
C ASP A 94 -0.65 1.85 4.22
N ALA A 95 -1.91 2.04 4.58
CA ALA A 95 -2.48 1.70 5.89
C ALA A 95 -1.56 2.03 7.08
N PRO A 96 -1.06 3.27 7.21
CA PRO A 96 0.03 3.63 8.11
C PRO A 96 -0.27 3.33 9.58
N GLU A 97 -1.52 3.43 10.00
CA GLU A 97 -1.90 3.17 11.41
C GLU A 97 -1.70 1.69 11.79
N PHE A 98 -1.85 0.78 10.83
CA PHE A 98 -1.59 -0.63 11.05
C PHE A 98 -0.11 -0.96 10.82
N ASN A 99 0.43 -0.58 9.67
CA ASN A 99 1.74 -0.99 9.20
C ASN A 99 2.89 -0.39 10.01
N LEU A 100 2.83 0.89 10.37
CA LEU A 100 3.84 1.50 11.25
C LEU A 100 3.85 0.87 12.64
N GLY A 101 2.66 0.52 13.18
CA GLY A 101 2.58 -0.18 14.44
C GLY A 101 3.17 -1.59 14.41
N LEU A 102 3.04 -2.31 13.30
CA LEU A 102 3.66 -3.61 13.08
C LEU A 102 5.17 -3.46 12.81
N GLY A 103 5.56 -2.53 11.94
CA GLY A 103 6.95 -2.23 11.63
C GLY A 103 7.77 -1.90 12.88
N ARG A 104 7.23 -1.05 13.78
CA ARG A 104 7.88 -0.73 15.06
C ARG A 104 8.18 -1.95 15.92
N ARG A 105 7.35 -3.00 15.87
CA ARG A 105 7.54 -4.24 16.62
C ARG A 105 8.54 -5.19 15.95
N LEU A 106 8.66 -5.09 14.62
CA LEU A 106 9.58 -5.92 13.82
C LEU A 106 10.97 -5.27 13.67
N LYS A 107 11.06 -3.95 13.81
CA LYS A 107 12.31 -3.19 13.71
C LYS A 107 13.35 -3.74 14.71
N GLY A 108 14.57 -3.91 14.22
CA GLY A 108 15.66 -4.55 14.97
C GLY A 108 15.73 -6.08 14.81
N ALA A 109 14.63 -6.75 14.48
CA ALA A 109 14.63 -8.16 14.13
C ALA A 109 14.81 -8.40 12.62
N MET A 110 14.36 -7.45 11.81
CA MET A 110 14.50 -7.43 10.35
C MET A 110 14.47 -5.98 9.84
N ARG A 111 14.85 -5.76 8.58
CA ARG A 111 14.69 -4.44 7.94
C ARG A 111 13.20 -4.13 7.75
N THR A 112 12.83 -2.88 7.95
CA THR A 112 11.42 -2.45 7.88
C THR A 112 11.26 -1.27 6.93
N VAL A 113 10.31 -1.38 6.02
CA VAL A 113 10.04 -0.39 4.97
C VAL A 113 8.57 0.00 5.02
N GLN A 114 8.29 1.29 4.98
CA GLN A 114 6.96 1.82 4.71
C GLN A 114 6.89 2.29 3.26
N TYR A 115 6.08 1.63 2.45
CA TYR A 115 5.78 2.04 1.09
C TYR A 115 4.47 2.82 1.07
N VAL A 116 4.49 3.98 0.48
CA VAL A 116 3.57 5.11 0.61
C VAL A 116 3.81 5.90 1.89
N SER A 117 4.30 7.11 1.71
CA SER A 117 4.47 8.08 2.79
C SER A 117 3.11 8.46 3.39
N PRO A 118 2.92 8.36 4.71
CA PRO A 118 1.78 8.99 5.35
C PRO A 118 1.80 10.50 5.10
N GLN A 119 0.64 11.11 4.84
CA GLN A 119 0.52 12.54 4.50
C GLN A 119 0.76 13.48 5.70
N VAL A 120 1.74 13.15 6.55
CA VAL A 120 2.05 13.93 7.76
C VAL A 120 2.67 15.30 7.45
N TRP A 121 3.26 15.45 6.28
CA TRP A 121 3.81 16.71 5.78
C TRP A 121 2.74 17.80 5.63
N ALA A 122 1.48 17.43 5.38
CA ALA A 122 0.39 18.38 5.19
C ALA A 122 -0.17 18.95 6.50
N TRP A 123 -0.23 18.15 7.61
CA TRP A 123 -0.98 18.57 8.79
C TRP A 123 -0.54 17.97 10.13
N ARG A 124 0.29 16.93 10.14
CA ARG A 124 0.76 16.26 11.39
C ARG A 124 2.26 16.01 11.38
N GLN A 125 3.05 17.04 11.07
CA GLN A 125 4.51 16.94 10.88
C GLN A 125 5.23 16.32 12.09
N GLY A 126 4.77 16.56 13.31
CA GLY A 126 5.35 15.94 14.52
C GLY A 126 5.34 14.40 14.54
N ARG A 127 4.50 13.76 13.71
CA ARG A 127 4.48 12.29 13.59
C ARG A 127 5.69 11.71 12.85
N VAL A 128 6.46 12.52 12.16
CA VAL A 128 7.65 12.07 11.41
C VAL A 128 8.63 11.30 12.29
N ARG A 129 8.84 11.70 13.53
CA ARG A 129 9.68 10.98 14.50
C ARG A 129 9.15 9.58 14.79
N SER A 130 7.83 9.45 14.91
CA SER A 130 7.17 8.15 15.11
C SER A 130 7.31 7.24 13.88
N ILE A 131 7.29 7.81 12.68
CA ILE A 131 7.53 7.08 11.43
C ILE A 131 8.97 6.55 11.42
N GLY A 132 9.98 7.40 11.67
CA GLY A 132 11.38 7.00 11.74
C GLY A 132 11.66 5.96 12.84
N ALA A 133 10.90 5.99 13.95
CA ALA A 133 10.97 4.94 14.98
C ALA A 133 10.33 3.61 14.53
N SER A 134 9.48 3.62 13.52
CA SER A 134 8.67 2.47 13.09
C SER A 134 9.21 1.76 11.85
N CYS A 135 9.98 2.45 11.00
CA CYS A 135 10.59 1.86 9.81
C CYS A 135 12.02 2.36 9.61
N ASP A 136 12.81 1.61 8.85
CA ASP A 136 14.18 1.96 8.50
C ASP A 136 14.23 2.79 7.22
N LEU A 137 13.20 2.69 6.36
CA LEU A 137 13.11 3.40 5.09
C LEU A 137 11.66 3.71 4.75
N VAL A 138 11.42 4.90 4.21
CA VAL A 138 10.14 5.29 3.60
C VAL A 138 10.29 5.36 2.08
N LEU A 139 9.42 4.69 1.33
CA LEU A 139 9.32 4.81 -0.12
C LEU A 139 8.21 5.80 -0.46
N CYS A 140 8.59 6.94 -1.02
CA CYS A 140 7.72 8.07 -1.31
C CYS A 140 7.18 7.98 -2.74
N LEU A 141 5.89 8.25 -2.93
CA LEU A 141 5.26 8.31 -4.25
C LEU A 141 5.39 9.69 -4.92
N LEU A 142 5.59 10.74 -4.13
CA LEU A 142 5.67 12.12 -4.60
C LEU A 142 7.07 12.69 -4.37
N PRO A 143 7.64 13.44 -5.34
CA PRO A 143 9.04 13.85 -5.27
C PRO A 143 9.35 14.81 -4.11
N PHE A 144 8.40 15.64 -3.71
CA PHE A 144 8.58 16.61 -2.63
C PHE A 144 8.58 15.97 -1.23
N GLU A 145 8.01 14.78 -1.06
CA GLU A 145 7.94 14.09 0.23
C GLU A 145 9.34 13.75 0.76
N ARG A 146 10.25 13.37 -0.14
CA ARG A 146 11.64 13.05 0.24
C ARG A 146 12.28 14.21 1.01
N ARG A 147 12.15 15.44 0.51
CA ARG A 147 12.72 16.62 1.16
C ARG A 147 12.22 16.79 2.59
N PHE A 148 10.92 16.56 2.81
CA PHE A 148 10.34 16.62 4.15
C PHE A 148 10.99 15.60 5.11
N TYR A 149 11.25 14.37 4.65
CA TYR A 149 11.92 13.35 5.48
C TYR A 149 13.40 13.66 5.70
N ASP A 150 14.10 14.18 4.69
CA ASP A 150 15.50 14.60 4.80
C ASP A 150 15.67 15.69 5.87
N GLU A 151 14.77 16.68 5.92
CA GLU A 151 14.76 17.75 6.93
C GLU A 151 14.56 17.20 8.36
N HIS A 152 13.98 16.02 8.50
CA HIS A 152 13.72 15.35 9.78
C HIS A 152 14.65 14.16 10.06
N GLN A 153 15.67 13.96 9.24
CA GLN A 153 16.65 12.86 9.37
C GLN A 153 16.01 11.45 9.36
N VAL A 154 14.91 11.26 8.64
CA VAL A 154 14.28 9.95 8.42
C VAL A 154 14.65 9.47 7.02
N PRO A 155 15.24 8.27 6.88
CA PRO A 155 15.63 7.76 5.57
C PRO A 155 14.41 7.59 4.66
N ALA A 156 14.44 8.23 3.48
CA ALA A 156 13.36 8.16 2.50
C ALA A 156 13.91 8.21 1.08
N VAL A 157 13.22 7.53 0.16
CA VAL A 157 13.54 7.51 -1.27
C VAL A 157 12.29 7.76 -2.07
N PHE A 158 12.37 8.64 -3.06
CA PHE A 158 11.32 8.82 -4.06
C PHE A 158 11.40 7.67 -5.08
N VAL A 159 10.31 6.94 -5.23
CA VAL A 159 10.21 5.79 -6.12
C VAL A 159 9.21 5.98 -7.27
N GLY A 160 8.44 7.07 -7.24
CA GLY A 160 7.38 7.33 -8.19
C GLY A 160 6.11 6.51 -7.93
N HIS A 161 5.10 6.75 -8.77
CA HIS A 161 3.82 6.04 -8.69
C HIS A 161 3.66 5.13 -9.92
N PRO A 162 3.38 3.82 -9.75
CA PRO A 162 3.29 2.89 -10.89
C PRO A 162 2.25 3.26 -11.96
N LEU A 163 1.25 4.07 -11.61
CA LEU A 163 0.29 4.57 -12.58
C LEU A 163 0.92 5.58 -13.56
N ALA A 164 1.96 6.31 -13.15
CA ALA A 164 2.65 7.24 -14.04
C ALA A 164 3.32 6.53 -15.22
N ASP A 165 3.79 5.29 -15.00
CA ASP A 165 4.37 4.47 -16.07
C ASP A 165 3.31 3.82 -16.97
N ARG A 166 2.07 3.74 -16.51
CA ARG A 166 0.97 3.05 -17.22
C ARG A 166 0.05 4.00 -17.99
N ILE A 167 0.00 5.26 -17.58
CA ILE A 167 -0.83 6.27 -18.23
C ILE A 167 0.02 6.98 -19.28
N PRO A 168 -0.29 6.85 -20.58
CA PRO A 168 0.47 7.52 -21.63
C PRO A 168 0.28 9.03 -21.54
N LEU A 169 1.34 9.81 -21.83
CA LEU A 169 1.27 11.26 -21.91
C LEU A 169 0.38 11.73 -23.05
N GLU A 170 0.42 11.01 -24.18
CA GLU A 170 -0.46 11.24 -25.32
C GLU A 170 -1.57 10.18 -25.31
N VAL A 171 -2.81 10.63 -25.21
CA VAL A 171 -3.98 9.76 -25.13
C VAL A 171 -4.68 9.67 -26.48
N ASP A 172 -4.76 8.48 -27.06
CA ASP A 172 -5.65 8.19 -28.19
C ASP A 172 -7.09 8.12 -27.70
N ARG A 173 -7.78 9.25 -27.83
CA ARG A 173 -9.17 9.43 -27.38
C ARG A 173 -10.14 8.50 -28.12
N ASP A 174 -9.91 8.28 -29.41
CA ASP A 174 -10.79 7.45 -30.24
C ASP A 174 -10.60 5.97 -29.94
N ALA A 175 -9.34 5.54 -29.73
CA ALA A 175 -9.06 4.20 -29.28
C ALA A 175 -9.67 3.93 -27.88
N ALA A 176 -9.57 4.87 -26.95
CA ALA A 176 -10.19 4.75 -25.62
C ALA A 176 -11.73 4.66 -25.71
N ARG A 177 -12.37 5.47 -26.57
CA ARG A 177 -13.82 5.38 -26.82
C ARG A 177 -14.22 4.03 -27.40
N ARG A 178 -13.48 3.52 -28.37
CA ARG A 178 -13.73 2.19 -28.94
C ARG A 178 -13.58 1.08 -27.87
N ALA A 179 -12.54 1.13 -27.08
CA ALA A 179 -12.30 0.17 -26.00
C ALA A 179 -13.41 0.14 -24.95
N LEU A 180 -14.04 1.30 -24.68
CA LEU A 180 -15.15 1.45 -23.74
C LEU A 180 -16.53 1.31 -24.39
N SER A 181 -16.60 1.00 -25.69
CA SER A 181 -17.86 0.91 -26.47
C SER A 181 -18.69 2.18 -26.40
N LEU A 182 -18.04 3.36 -26.34
CA LEU A 182 -18.71 4.65 -26.29
C LEU A 182 -18.98 5.19 -27.71
N PRO A 183 -20.15 5.82 -27.95
CA PRO A 183 -20.48 6.38 -29.26
C PRO A 183 -19.50 7.49 -29.67
N ALA A 184 -19.14 7.51 -30.95
CA ALA A 184 -18.32 8.59 -31.51
C ALA A 184 -19.06 9.92 -31.38
N GLY A 185 -18.37 10.97 -30.94
CA GLY A 185 -18.92 12.34 -30.85
C GLY A 185 -19.89 12.61 -29.69
N ALA A 186 -20.34 11.59 -28.95
CA ALA A 186 -21.21 11.78 -27.80
C ALA A 186 -20.50 12.48 -26.63
N THR A 187 -21.25 13.32 -25.89
CA THR A 187 -20.77 13.81 -24.59
C THR A 187 -20.68 12.66 -23.59
N VAL A 188 -19.55 12.52 -22.94
CA VAL A 188 -19.31 11.48 -21.92
C VAL A 188 -19.13 12.13 -20.58
N VAL A 189 -19.93 11.70 -19.60
CA VAL A 189 -19.81 12.09 -18.19
C VAL A 189 -19.27 10.90 -17.41
N ALA A 190 -18.10 11.06 -16.81
CA ALA A 190 -17.54 10.04 -15.91
C ALA A 190 -18.05 10.26 -14.49
N VAL A 191 -18.71 9.25 -13.94
CA VAL A 191 -19.18 9.25 -12.54
C VAL A 191 -18.21 8.42 -11.71
N LEU A 192 -17.63 9.04 -10.67
CA LEU A 192 -16.62 8.45 -9.79
C LEU A 192 -17.13 8.43 -8.33
N PRO A 193 -18.09 7.55 -7.99
CA PRO A 193 -18.77 7.58 -6.68
C PRO A 193 -17.89 7.10 -5.52
N GLY A 194 -16.69 6.61 -5.81
CA GLY A 194 -15.74 6.10 -4.85
C GLY A 194 -15.36 4.64 -5.08
N SER A 195 -14.40 4.16 -4.32
CA SER A 195 -13.85 2.80 -4.42
C SER A 195 -14.32 1.84 -3.31
N ARG A 196 -15.06 2.34 -2.32
CA ARG A 196 -15.56 1.56 -1.18
C ARG A 196 -17.09 1.45 -1.23
N LEU A 197 -17.63 0.29 -0.85
CA LEU A 197 -19.08 0.08 -0.78
C LEU A 197 -19.80 1.16 0.04
N GLY A 198 -19.22 1.58 1.17
CA GLY A 198 -19.79 2.64 2.00
C GLY A 198 -19.75 4.03 1.37
N GLU A 199 -18.83 4.30 0.46
CA GLU A 199 -18.80 5.53 -0.34
C GLU A 199 -19.89 5.50 -1.40
N VAL A 200 -19.95 4.41 -2.16
CA VAL A 200 -20.97 4.21 -3.20
C VAL A 200 -22.38 4.23 -2.62
N ALA A 201 -22.60 3.59 -1.46
CA ALA A 201 -23.91 3.58 -0.80
C ALA A 201 -24.37 4.96 -0.33
N ARG A 202 -23.45 5.89 -0.05
CA ARG A 202 -23.80 7.24 0.42
C ARG A 202 -23.94 8.24 -0.73
N LEU A 203 -23.19 8.07 -1.82
CA LEU A 203 -23.10 9.02 -2.93
C LEU A 203 -23.82 8.53 -4.18
N GLY A 204 -24.26 7.29 -4.22
CA GLY A 204 -24.87 6.68 -5.40
C GLY A 204 -26.38 6.94 -5.54
N GLU A 205 -27.02 7.53 -4.53
CA GLU A 205 -28.44 7.92 -4.58
C GLU A 205 -28.63 9.39 -4.98
N ASP A 206 -27.56 10.20 -4.99
CA ASP A 206 -27.53 11.59 -5.48
C ASP A 206 -27.11 11.67 -6.96
#